data_716c13ce9ed9ae220b4a9e486ca6f0eb
#
_entry.id   716c13ce9ed9ae220b4a9e486ca6f0eb
#
_cell.length_a   1.000
_cell.length_b   1.000
_cell.length_c   1.000
_cell.angle_alpha   90.00
_cell.angle_beta   90.00
_cell.angle_gamma   90.00
#
_symmetry.space_group_name_H-M   'P 1'
#
loop_
_entity.id
_entity.type
_entity.pdbx_description
1 polymer ?
#
loop_
_entity_poly.entity_id
_entity_poly.type
_entity_poly.pdbx_seq_one_letter_code
_entity_poly.pdbx_strand_id
1 'polypeptide(L)'
;TVVSYDNPYDIYSTSADYGLASEGAGSEKTYFSQNLCVADDVNIGNDTTDSQVAEGAGTFNLATNTVTYAQNIYEKLYPASTTKILTAYIALKYGNLEDYVTVSENAANQASDSSVCGLKAGDVVQLKDLLYGMMLKSGNDAAIAIAEHIGGSVEGFADMMNQEALAMGATRSHFVNPNGLPDENHYTSVYDLYLIFQNAVQDQTFLDIISTM
;
A
#
# COMPACT_ATOMS: atom_id res chain seq x y z
N THR A 1 32.21 15.92 36.07
CA THR A 1 32.79 15.35 34.87
C THR A 1 31.65 14.76 34.08
N VAL A 2 31.25 15.42 33.00
CA VAL A 2 30.26 14.90 32.06
C VAL A 2 31.01 13.90 31.18
N VAL A 3 30.66 12.64 31.28
CA VAL A 3 31.18 11.61 30.38
C VAL A 3 30.41 11.77 29.07
N SER A 4 31.05 12.29 28.02
CA SER A 4 30.47 12.27 26.69
C SER A 4 30.51 10.82 26.18
N TYR A 5 29.36 10.27 25.88
CA TYR A 5 29.25 8.96 25.26
C TYR A 5 29.22 9.16 23.74
N ASP A 6 30.30 8.76 23.08
CA ASP A 6 30.30 8.68 21.62
C ASP A 6 29.42 7.49 21.21
N ASN A 7 28.29 7.80 20.59
CA ASN A 7 27.40 6.78 20.06
C ASN A 7 28.06 6.13 18.82
N PRO A 8 28.52 4.86 18.91
CA PRO A 8 29.18 4.19 17.78
C PRO A 8 28.24 3.90 16.60
N TYR A 9 26.94 4.19 16.78
CA TYR A 9 25.91 4.09 15.76
C TYR A 9 25.43 5.46 15.27
N ASP A 10 26.22 6.53 15.49
CA ASP A 10 25.93 7.80 14.84
C ASP A 10 26.26 7.71 13.34
N ILE A 11 25.24 7.24 12.61
CA ILE A 11 25.28 7.07 11.15
C ILE A 11 25.53 8.38 10.40
N TYR A 12 25.41 9.53 11.06
CA TYR A 12 25.64 10.84 10.43
C TYR A 12 27.10 11.23 10.41
N SER A 13 27.85 10.95 11.46
CA SER A 13 29.30 11.11 11.44
C SER A 13 29.94 10.12 10.46
N THR A 14 29.48 8.87 10.49
CA THR A 14 29.97 7.80 9.60
C THR A 14 29.61 8.04 8.14
N SER A 15 28.41 8.58 7.85
CA SER A 15 27.99 8.85 6.46
C SER A 15 28.74 10.05 5.84
N ALA A 16 29.15 11.02 6.64
CA ALA A 16 30.01 12.12 6.20
C ALA A 16 31.43 11.61 5.82
N ASP A 17 31.98 10.70 6.62
CA ASP A 17 33.27 10.08 6.38
C ASP A 17 33.33 9.25 5.10
N TYR A 18 32.19 8.68 4.68
CA TYR A 18 32.06 7.91 3.44
C TYR A 18 31.53 8.74 2.25
N GLY A 19 31.38 10.04 2.40
CA GLY A 19 30.88 10.91 1.32
C GLY A 19 29.41 10.66 0.94
N LEU A 20 28.64 10.01 1.80
CA LEU A 20 27.23 9.71 1.59
C LEU A 20 26.30 10.85 2.01
N ALA A 21 26.82 11.87 2.70
CA ALA A 21 26.12 13.10 3.02
C ALA A 21 26.82 14.28 2.30
N SER A 22 26.10 15.00 1.44
CA SER A 22 26.59 16.27 0.93
C SER A 22 26.45 17.32 2.07
N GLU A 23 27.54 17.94 2.48
CA GLU A 23 27.51 19.16 3.28
C GLU A 23 26.90 20.31 2.44
N GLY A 24 25.57 20.33 2.35
CA GLY A 24 24.81 21.46 1.85
C GLY A 24 24.40 22.33 3.03
N ALA A 25 24.92 23.56 3.10
CA ALA A 25 24.51 24.53 4.08
C ALA A 25 22.98 24.69 4.05
N GLY A 26 22.30 24.31 5.13
CA GLY A 26 20.91 24.71 5.41
C GLY A 26 19.81 23.74 5.03
N SER A 27 20.08 22.47 4.66
CA SER A 27 19.00 21.50 4.57
C SER A 27 18.68 20.95 5.97
N GLU A 28 17.47 21.19 6.47
CA GLU A 28 16.95 20.47 7.64
C GLU A 28 17.09 18.96 7.38
N LYS A 29 17.72 18.23 8.31
CA LYS A 29 17.86 16.79 8.21
C LYS A 29 16.46 16.18 8.34
N THR A 30 15.91 15.67 7.26
CA THR A 30 14.65 14.91 7.28
C THR A 30 14.95 13.47 7.66
N TYR A 31 14.41 13.02 8.79
CA TYR A 31 14.47 11.62 9.18
C TYR A 31 13.45 10.81 8.40
N PHE A 32 13.75 9.57 8.05
CA PHE A 32 12.83 8.66 7.35
C PHE A 32 11.45 8.59 8.02
N SER A 33 11.39 8.60 9.34
CA SER A 33 10.15 8.50 10.12
C SER A 33 9.52 9.85 10.48
N GLN A 34 10.05 10.99 10.00
CA GLN A 34 9.59 12.31 10.42
C GLN A 34 8.10 12.55 10.14
N ASN A 35 7.60 11.97 9.05
CA ASN A 35 6.20 12.09 8.62
C ASN A 35 5.41 10.78 8.77
N LEU A 36 5.89 9.86 9.62
CA LEU A 36 5.22 8.60 9.87
C LEU A 36 4.61 8.57 11.27
N CYS A 37 3.43 7.97 11.37
CA CYS A 37 2.89 7.53 12.65
C CYS A 37 3.70 6.31 13.10
N VAL A 38 4.41 6.41 14.20
CA VAL A 38 5.24 5.33 14.74
C VAL A 38 4.61 4.81 16.02
N ALA A 39 4.49 3.50 16.14
CA ALA A 39 4.07 2.81 17.35
C ALA A 39 4.94 1.56 17.56
N ASP A 40 5.04 1.12 18.80
CA ASP A 40 5.58 -0.19 19.13
C ASP A 40 4.52 -1.30 18.91
N ASP A 41 4.82 -2.52 19.31
CA ASP A 41 3.93 -3.69 19.19
C ASP A 41 2.88 -3.80 20.32
N VAL A 42 2.81 -2.80 21.19
CA VAL A 42 1.82 -2.75 22.27
C VAL A 42 0.51 -2.15 21.77
N ASN A 43 -0.60 -2.82 22.06
CA ASN A 43 -1.92 -2.31 21.72
C ASN A 43 -2.19 -0.96 22.42
N ILE A 44 -2.72 -0.01 21.67
CA ILE A 44 -3.12 1.33 22.12
C ILE A 44 -4.64 1.40 22.05
N GLY A 45 -5.28 1.55 23.18
CA GLY A 45 -6.75 1.56 23.32
C GLY A 45 -7.15 1.14 24.71
N ASN A 46 -8.41 0.83 24.89
CA ASN A 46 -8.93 0.25 26.12
C ASN A 46 -9.90 -0.89 25.78
N ASP A 47 -10.18 -1.74 26.76
CA ASP A 47 -11.02 -2.93 26.60
C ASP A 47 -12.42 -2.66 26.03
N THR A 48 -12.89 -1.41 26.07
CA THR A 48 -14.20 -1.02 25.55
C THR A 48 -14.17 -0.60 24.07
N THR A 49 -12.98 -0.35 23.52
CA THR A 49 -12.79 0.08 22.14
C THR A 49 -12.22 -1.01 21.24
N ASP A 50 -11.65 -2.07 21.81
CA ASP A 50 -11.08 -3.17 21.05
C ASP A 50 -12.15 -3.87 20.21
N SER A 51 -11.84 -4.09 18.94
CA SER A 51 -12.74 -4.80 18.05
C SER A 51 -12.84 -6.27 18.44
N GLN A 52 -14.06 -6.77 18.56
CA GLN A 52 -14.33 -8.19 18.75
C GLN A 52 -14.41 -8.96 17.42
N VAL A 53 -14.42 -8.25 16.28
CA VAL A 53 -14.63 -8.80 14.93
C VAL A 53 -13.36 -8.69 14.09
N ALA A 54 -12.66 -7.55 14.15
CA ALA A 54 -11.44 -7.35 13.42
C ALA A 54 -10.26 -8.03 14.13
N GLU A 55 -9.46 -8.80 13.39
CA GLU A 55 -8.23 -9.42 13.89
C GLU A 55 -7.13 -8.39 14.18
N GLY A 56 -7.11 -7.30 13.39
CA GLY A 56 -6.24 -6.16 13.60
C GLY A 56 -6.91 -4.86 13.17
N ALA A 57 -6.63 -3.77 13.89
CA ALA A 57 -7.17 -2.45 13.58
C ALA A 57 -6.24 -1.33 14.06
N GLY A 58 -6.27 -0.18 13.39
CA GLY A 58 -5.46 0.98 13.77
C GLY A 58 -6.08 2.29 13.33
N THR A 59 -5.82 3.34 14.11
CA THR A 59 -6.17 4.72 13.76
C THR A 59 -4.92 5.59 13.79
N PHE A 60 -4.60 6.16 12.64
CA PHE A 60 -3.39 6.92 12.38
C PHE A 60 -3.75 8.37 12.03
N ASN A 61 -3.31 9.31 12.83
CA ASN A 61 -3.52 10.74 12.57
C ASN A 61 -2.36 11.30 11.77
N LEU A 62 -2.56 11.51 10.46
CA LEU A 62 -1.53 11.99 9.55
C LEU A 62 -1.15 13.45 9.78
N ALA A 63 -2.02 14.27 10.41
CA ALA A 63 -1.72 15.67 10.69
C ALA A 63 -0.77 15.83 11.88
N THR A 64 -0.80 14.90 12.83
CA THR A 64 0.02 14.94 14.05
C THR A 64 1.04 13.81 14.11
N ASN A 65 1.06 12.92 13.12
CA ASN A 65 1.91 11.74 13.08
C ASN A 65 1.79 10.86 14.34
N THR A 66 0.55 10.67 14.82
CA THR A 66 0.30 9.91 16.04
C THR A 66 -0.63 8.72 15.78
N VAL A 67 -0.36 7.62 16.47
CA VAL A 67 -1.26 6.48 16.53
C VAL A 67 -2.18 6.66 17.74
N THR A 68 -3.50 6.74 17.49
CA THR A 68 -4.50 6.97 18.55
C THR A 68 -5.21 5.67 18.97
N TYR A 69 -5.17 4.65 18.12
CA TYR A 69 -5.63 3.31 18.41
C TYR A 69 -4.78 2.28 17.69
N ALA A 70 -4.45 1.18 18.35
CA ALA A 70 -3.69 0.07 17.78
C ALA A 70 -4.14 -1.25 18.41
N GLN A 71 -4.54 -2.19 17.57
CA GLN A 71 -4.85 -3.57 17.93
C GLN A 71 -4.17 -4.49 16.92
N ASN A 72 -3.20 -5.28 17.36
CA ASN A 72 -2.49 -6.26 16.53
C ASN A 72 -1.96 -5.68 15.21
N ILE A 73 -1.46 -4.43 15.23
CA ILE A 73 -1.13 -3.68 14.00
C ILE A 73 0.03 -4.28 13.21
N TYR A 74 0.83 -5.13 13.82
CA TYR A 74 1.98 -5.80 13.20
C TYR A 74 1.75 -7.30 12.93
N GLU A 75 0.58 -7.83 13.27
CA GLU A 75 0.24 -9.23 13.00
C GLU A 75 0.10 -9.49 11.50
N LYS A 76 0.49 -10.72 11.10
CA LYS A 76 0.30 -11.19 9.72
C LYS A 76 -1.18 -11.48 9.48
N LEU A 77 -1.79 -10.73 8.57
CA LEU A 77 -3.20 -10.81 8.24
C LEU A 77 -3.41 -10.97 6.73
N TYR A 78 -4.53 -11.55 6.35
CA TYR A 78 -4.95 -11.62 4.95
C TYR A 78 -5.70 -10.34 4.57
N PRO A 79 -5.17 -9.54 3.61
CA PRO A 79 -5.72 -8.21 3.31
C PRO A 79 -7.07 -8.26 2.59
N ALA A 80 -7.41 -9.35 1.92
CA ALA A 80 -8.56 -9.40 1.03
C ALA A 80 -8.56 -8.19 0.06
N SER A 81 -9.71 -7.61 -0.23
CA SER A 81 -9.81 -6.50 -1.19
C SER A 81 -9.12 -5.20 -0.78
N THR A 82 -8.60 -5.06 0.45
CA THR A 82 -7.74 -3.90 0.79
C THR A 82 -6.44 -3.90 -0.01
N THR A 83 -6.03 -5.04 -0.57
CA THR A 83 -4.95 -5.17 -1.57
C THR A 83 -5.09 -4.17 -2.72
N LYS A 84 -6.32 -3.89 -3.16
CA LYS A 84 -6.60 -3.01 -4.29
C LYS A 84 -6.16 -1.56 -4.09
N ILE A 85 -5.89 -1.16 -2.86
CA ILE A 85 -5.27 0.15 -2.55
C ILE A 85 -3.88 0.23 -3.19
N LEU A 86 -3.05 -0.81 -3.00
CA LEU A 86 -1.73 -0.87 -3.61
C LEU A 86 -1.81 -1.02 -5.13
N THR A 87 -2.76 -1.80 -5.63
CA THR A 87 -3.01 -1.94 -7.07
C THR A 87 -3.37 -0.59 -7.70
N ALA A 88 -4.24 0.19 -7.05
CA ALA A 88 -4.60 1.53 -7.52
C ALA A 88 -3.41 2.49 -7.49
N TYR A 89 -2.62 2.47 -6.41
CA TYR A 89 -1.41 3.28 -6.30
C TYR A 89 -0.43 3.01 -7.45
N ILE A 90 -0.16 1.74 -7.74
CA ILE A 90 0.74 1.34 -8.82
C ILE A 90 0.17 1.77 -10.18
N ALA A 91 -1.13 1.59 -10.38
CA ALA A 91 -1.78 1.99 -11.62
C ALA A 91 -1.72 3.51 -11.86
N LEU A 92 -1.86 4.31 -10.82
CA LEU A 92 -1.72 5.77 -10.90
C LEU A 92 -0.27 6.21 -11.12
N LYS A 93 0.70 5.48 -10.54
CA LYS A 93 2.12 5.81 -10.62
C LYS A 93 2.76 5.44 -11.96
N TYR A 94 2.37 4.33 -12.55
CA TYR A 94 3.03 3.74 -13.72
C TYR A 94 2.15 3.66 -14.97
N GLY A 95 0.83 3.72 -14.82
CA GLY A 95 -0.11 3.68 -15.93
C GLY A 95 -0.40 5.06 -16.50
N ASN A 96 -0.88 5.09 -17.75
CA ASN A 96 -1.48 6.27 -18.34
C ASN A 96 -3.01 6.09 -18.34
N LEU A 97 -3.72 6.93 -17.59
CA LEU A 97 -5.17 6.81 -17.38
C LEU A 97 -6.00 6.86 -18.68
N GLU A 98 -5.45 7.44 -19.73
CA GLU A 98 -6.08 7.52 -21.05
C GLU A 98 -5.85 6.28 -21.91
N ASP A 99 -5.04 5.32 -21.46
CA ASP A 99 -4.80 4.08 -22.18
C ASP A 99 -6.08 3.24 -22.26
N TYR A 100 -6.25 2.58 -23.40
CA TYR A 100 -7.30 1.59 -23.61
C TYR A 100 -6.75 0.19 -23.36
N VAL A 101 -7.34 -0.49 -22.41
CA VAL A 101 -6.97 -1.85 -21.97
C VAL A 101 -7.91 -2.84 -22.61
N THR A 102 -7.35 -3.83 -23.31
CA THR A 102 -8.13 -4.96 -23.81
C THR A 102 -8.23 -6.02 -22.71
N VAL A 103 -9.44 -6.33 -22.28
CA VAL A 103 -9.72 -7.31 -21.23
C VAL A 103 -9.38 -8.72 -21.75
N SER A 104 -8.51 -9.42 -21.04
CA SER A 104 -8.13 -10.79 -21.36
C SER A 104 -9.19 -11.81 -20.94
N GLU A 105 -9.07 -13.04 -21.42
CA GLU A 105 -9.88 -14.16 -20.92
C GLU A 105 -9.63 -14.43 -19.43
N ASN A 106 -8.39 -14.26 -18.94
CA ASN A 106 -8.05 -14.42 -17.54
C ASN A 106 -8.74 -13.37 -16.67
N ALA A 107 -8.73 -12.10 -17.07
CA ALA A 107 -9.41 -11.03 -16.37
C ALA A 107 -10.94 -11.25 -16.34
N ALA A 108 -11.53 -11.66 -17.45
CA ALA A 108 -12.98 -11.87 -17.56
C ALA A 108 -13.48 -13.13 -16.83
N ASN A 109 -12.64 -14.15 -16.67
CA ASN A 109 -13.05 -15.45 -16.14
C ASN A 109 -12.78 -15.56 -14.64
N GLN A 110 -13.48 -14.76 -13.85
CA GLN A 110 -13.40 -14.79 -12.39
C GLN A 110 -14.39 -15.81 -11.80
N ALA A 111 -14.08 -16.30 -10.58
CA ALA A 111 -14.97 -17.19 -9.85
C ALA A 111 -16.38 -16.57 -9.67
N SER A 112 -17.42 -17.40 -9.69
CA SER A 112 -18.81 -16.93 -9.68
C SER A 112 -19.25 -16.19 -8.42
N ASP A 113 -18.53 -16.36 -7.32
CA ASP A 113 -18.73 -15.69 -6.04
C ASP A 113 -17.81 -14.47 -5.86
N SER A 114 -17.01 -14.14 -6.87
CA SER A 114 -16.15 -12.97 -6.87
C SER A 114 -16.92 -11.68 -7.14
N SER A 115 -16.50 -10.58 -6.50
CA SER A 115 -16.92 -9.24 -6.92
C SER A 115 -16.31 -8.90 -8.27
N VAL A 116 -17.15 -8.57 -9.24
CA VAL A 116 -16.72 -8.23 -10.61
C VAL A 116 -17.49 -7.02 -11.15
N CYS A 117 -16.88 -6.32 -12.10
CA CYS A 117 -17.53 -5.29 -12.90
C CYS A 117 -18.43 -5.88 -14.00
N GLY A 118 -18.20 -7.15 -14.36
CA GLY A 118 -18.88 -7.87 -15.43
C GLY A 118 -18.23 -7.67 -16.78
N LEU A 119 -16.92 -7.44 -16.81
CA LEU A 119 -16.12 -7.32 -18.02
C LEU A 119 -16.06 -8.66 -18.77
N LYS A 120 -15.99 -8.56 -20.09
CA LYS A 120 -15.90 -9.73 -20.99
C LYS A 120 -14.57 -9.70 -21.73
N ALA A 121 -14.07 -10.88 -22.05
CA ALA A 121 -12.90 -11.00 -22.89
C ALA A 121 -13.09 -10.27 -24.22
N GLY A 122 -12.10 -9.44 -24.58
CA GLY A 122 -12.13 -8.59 -25.76
C GLY A 122 -12.80 -7.21 -25.55
N ASP A 123 -13.41 -6.94 -24.40
CA ASP A 123 -13.85 -5.57 -24.08
C ASP A 123 -12.64 -4.64 -24.09
N VAL A 124 -12.84 -3.42 -24.59
CA VAL A 124 -11.81 -2.37 -24.59
C VAL A 124 -12.28 -1.24 -23.69
N VAL A 125 -11.60 -1.07 -22.55
CA VAL A 125 -12.01 -0.18 -21.48
C VAL A 125 -10.86 0.77 -21.15
N GLN A 126 -11.14 2.02 -20.84
CA GLN A 126 -10.11 2.96 -20.44
C GLN A 126 -9.55 2.60 -19.05
N LEU A 127 -8.23 2.75 -18.85
CA LEU A 127 -7.58 2.42 -17.57
C LEU A 127 -8.22 3.16 -16.40
N LYS A 128 -8.61 4.41 -16.61
CA LYS A 128 -9.35 5.20 -15.62
C LYS A 128 -10.66 4.52 -15.20
N ASP A 129 -11.44 4.03 -16.13
CA ASP A 129 -12.73 3.38 -15.84
C ASP A 129 -12.54 2.05 -15.13
N LEU A 130 -11.47 1.30 -15.47
CA LEU A 130 -11.08 0.10 -14.74
C LEU A 130 -10.72 0.42 -13.28
N LEU A 131 -10.01 1.52 -13.01
CA LEU A 131 -9.70 1.95 -11.65
C LEU A 131 -10.97 2.27 -10.85
N TYR A 132 -11.93 2.99 -11.42
CA TYR A 132 -13.22 3.26 -10.79
C TYR A 132 -13.99 1.95 -10.50
N GLY A 133 -14.05 1.04 -11.48
CA GLY A 133 -14.69 -0.27 -11.33
C GLY A 133 -14.03 -1.11 -10.24
N MET A 134 -12.70 -1.14 -10.21
CA MET A 134 -11.93 -1.84 -9.20
C MET A 134 -12.18 -1.28 -7.80
N MET A 135 -12.12 0.02 -7.62
CA MET A 135 -12.20 0.63 -6.30
C MET A 135 -13.64 0.71 -5.76
N LEU A 136 -14.62 1.08 -6.58
CA LEU A 136 -16.01 1.31 -6.14
C LEU A 136 -16.82 0.00 -6.07
N LYS A 137 -16.54 -0.95 -6.96
CA LYS A 137 -17.24 -2.24 -7.02
C LYS A 137 -16.41 -3.40 -6.50
N SER A 138 -15.16 -3.13 -6.12
CA SER A 138 -14.19 -4.17 -5.76
C SER A 138 -13.98 -5.19 -6.90
N GLY A 139 -14.06 -4.76 -8.17
CA GLY A 139 -13.99 -5.61 -9.35
C GLY A 139 -12.67 -6.38 -9.47
N ASN A 140 -12.70 -7.70 -9.32
CA ASN A 140 -11.54 -8.55 -9.48
C ASN A 140 -11.11 -8.65 -10.95
N ASP A 141 -12.06 -8.66 -11.87
CA ASP A 141 -11.83 -8.60 -13.31
C ASP A 141 -11.08 -7.31 -13.71
N ALA A 142 -11.49 -6.17 -13.17
CA ALA A 142 -10.80 -4.91 -13.40
C ALA A 142 -9.38 -4.90 -12.79
N ALA A 143 -9.19 -5.48 -11.60
CA ALA A 143 -7.87 -5.55 -10.97
C ALA A 143 -6.89 -6.41 -11.79
N ILE A 144 -7.33 -7.55 -12.34
CA ILE A 144 -6.52 -8.40 -13.20
C ILE A 144 -6.19 -7.69 -14.52
N ALA A 145 -7.19 -7.05 -15.16
CA ALA A 145 -6.96 -6.31 -16.40
C ALA A 145 -5.94 -5.18 -16.23
N ILE A 146 -6.01 -4.43 -15.12
CA ILE A 146 -5.02 -3.41 -14.74
C ILE A 146 -3.63 -4.03 -14.57
N ALA A 147 -3.54 -5.14 -13.84
CA ALA A 147 -2.27 -5.80 -13.57
C ALA A 147 -1.60 -6.32 -14.85
N GLU A 148 -2.35 -6.96 -15.72
CA GLU A 148 -1.84 -7.46 -17.00
C GLU A 148 -1.39 -6.33 -17.93
N HIS A 149 -2.11 -5.21 -17.95
CA HIS A 149 -1.76 -4.06 -18.77
C HIS A 149 -0.45 -3.40 -18.32
N ILE A 150 -0.26 -3.23 -17.01
CA ILE A 150 0.88 -2.47 -16.45
C ILE A 150 2.08 -3.39 -16.21
N GLY A 151 1.86 -4.56 -15.62
CA GLY A 151 2.91 -5.51 -15.26
C GLY A 151 3.24 -6.52 -16.37
N GLY A 152 2.46 -6.53 -17.47
CA GLY A 152 2.58 -7.52 -18.54
C GLY A 152 2.01 -8.90 -18.17
N SER A 153 1.87 -9.19 -16.89
CA SER A 153 1.18 -10.37 -16.33
C SER A 153 0.80 -10.09 -14.87
N VAL A 154 0.00 -10.98 -14.28
CA VAL A 154 -0.35 -10.92 -12.86
C VAL A 154 0.90 -11.06 -11.99
N GLU A 155 1.80 -11.98 -12.35
CA GLU A 155 3.05 -12.21 -11.63
C GLU A 155 3.99 -11.01 -11.73
N GLY A 156 4.17 -10.43 -12.92
CA GLY A 156 4.98 -9.23 -13.12
C GLY A 156 4.45 -8.04 -12.33
N PHE A 157 3.12 -7.91 -12.25
CA PHE A 157 2.49 -6.89 -11.41
C PHE A 157 2.68 -7.16 -9.91
N ALA A 158 2.61 -8.42 -9.48
CA ALA A 158 2.88 -8.81 -8.09
C ALA A 158 4.32 -8.47 -7.69
N ASP A 159 5.29 -8.64 -8.59
CA ASP A 159 6.68 -8.20 -8.36
C ASP A 159 6.75 -6.68 -8.16
N MET A 160 6.02 -5.91 -8.96
CA MET A 160 5.92 -4.45 -8.76
C MET A 160 5.27 -4.11 -7.41
N MET A 161 4.21 -4.81 -7.01
CA MET A 161 3.55 -4.62 -5.71
C MET A 161 4.54 -4.82 -4.55
N ASN A 162 5.33 -5.88 -4.59
CA ASN A 162 6.31 -6.18 -3.55
C ASN A 162 7.44 -5.15 -3.51
N GLN A 163 7.92 -4.68 -4.67
CA GLN A 163 8.92 -3.61 -4.75
C GLN A 163 8.40 -2.29 -4.17
N GLU A 164 7.18 -1.89 -4.54
CA GLU A 164 6.57 -0.67 -4.03
C GLU A 164 6.28 -0.74 -2.53
N ALA A 165 5.73 -1.86 -2.05
CA ALA A 165 5.51 -2.08 -0.63
C ALA A 165 6.82 -1.95 0.17
N LEU A 166 7.89 -2.58 -0.30
CA LEU A 166 9.21 -2.48 0.32
C LEU A 166 9.74 -1.03 0.31
N ALA A 167 9.58 -0.31 -0.80
CA ALA A 167 10.01 1.09 -0.93
C ALA A 167 9.25 2.02 0.05
N MET A 168 8.01 1.68 0.40
CA MET A 168 7.21 2.39 1.40
C MET A 168 7.55 1.99 2.84
N GLY A 169 8.40 0.99 3.05
CA GLY A 169 8.72 0.44 4.36
C GLY A 169 7.73 -0.63 4.86
N ALA A 170 6.81 -1.11 4.02
CA ALA A 170 5.86 -2.17 4.32
C ALA A 170 6.56 -3.55 4.25
N THR A 171 7.39 -3.83 5.24
CA THR A 171 8.32 -4.98 5.25
C THR A 171 7.69 -6.28 5.77
N ARG A 172 6.45 -6.22 6.26
CA ARG A 172 5.69 -7.37 6.77
C ARG A 172 4.62 -7.82 5.78
N SER A 173 4.72 -7.39 4.52
CA SER A 173 3.76 -7.69 3.46
C SER A 173 4.39 -8.51 2.35
N HIS A 174 3.57 -9.33 1.73
CA HIS A 174 3.89 -10.02 0.48
C HIS A 174 2.61 -10.17 -0.34
N PHE A 175 2.68 -9.82 -1.61
CA PHE A 175 1.55 -9.81 -2.53
C PHE A 175 1.82 -10.76 -3.69
N VAL A 176 0.84 -11.58 -4.05
CA VAL A 176 0.92 -12.53 -5.18
C VAL A 176 -0.17 -12.30 -6.22
N ASN A 177 -1.13 -11.41 -5.93
CA ASN A 177 -2.18 -11.04 -6.88
C ASN A 177 -2.67 -9.59 -6.63
N PRO A 178 -3.31 -8.95 -7.63
CA PRO A 178 -3.72 -7.54 -7.53
C PRO A 178 -5.07 -7.32 -6.84
N ASN A 179 -5.82 -8.37 -6.52
CA ASN A 179 -7.23 -8.30 -6.10
C ASN A 179 -7.48 -8.73 -4.66
N GLY A 180 -6.51 -9.42 -4.02
CA GLY A 180 -6.62 -9.88 -2.64
C GLY A 180 -7.33 -11.23 -2.48
N LEU A 181 -7.42 -12.03 -3.54
CA LEU A 181 -7.88 -13.41 -3.41
C LEU A 181 -6.95 -14.22 -2.50
N PRO A 182 -7.49 -15.17 -1.73
CA PRO A 182 -6.72 -15.91 -0.73
C PRO A 182 -5.57 -16.70 -1.34
N ASP A 183 -4.39 -16.54 -0.73
CA ASP A 183 -3.19 -17.34 -0.97
C ASP A 183 -2.36 -17.28 0.34
N GLU A 184 -1.70 -18.37 0.70
CA GLU A 184 -0.90 -18.43 1.95
C GLU A 184 0.28 -17.44 1.95
N ASN A 185 0.74 -17.06 0.76
CA ASN A 185 1.81 -16.08 0.55
C ASN A 185 1.28 -14.67 0.29
N HIS A 186 -0.05 -14.44 0.35
CA HIS A 186 -0.66 -13.13 0.17
C HIS A 186 -1.07 -12.55 1.51
N TYR A 187 -0.23 -11.71 2.10
CA TYR A 187 -0.45 -11.19 3.44
C TYR A 187 0.10 -9.77 3.62
N THR A 188 -0.38 -9.11 4.65
CA THR A 188 0.06 -7.78 5.07
C THR A 188 -0.11 -7.63 6.59
N SER A 189 0.15 -6.44 7.11
CA SER A 189 -0.22 -6.02 8.46
C SER A 189 -1.04 -4.73 8.42
N VAL A 190 -1.73 -4.39 9.50
CA VAL A 190 -2.46 -3.11 9.58
C VAL A 190 -1.50 -1.93 9.42
N TYR A 191 -0.30 -2.02 10.00
CA TYR A 191 0.69 -0.96 9.88
C TYR A 191 1.21 -0.81 8.45
N ASP A 192 1.46 -1.92 7.76
CA ASP A 192 1.89 -1.88 6.36
C ASP A 192 0.80 -1.32 5.44
N LEU A 193 -0.47 -1.69 5.69
CA LEU A 193 -1.60 -1.06 4.98
C LEU A 193 -1.69 0.44 5.23
N TYR A 194 -1.41 0.90 6.46
CA TYR A 194 -1.31 2.32 6.74
C TYR A 194 -0.22 2.99 5.89
N LEU A 195 0.98 2.39 5.80
CA LEU A 195 2.08 2.93 4.99
C LEU A 195 1.70 3.02 3.50
N ILE A 196 1.04 1.98 2.97
CA ILE A 196 0.55 1.95 1.59
C ILE A 196 -0.53 3.01 1.38
N PHE A 197 -1.52 3.08 2.26
CA PHE A 197 -2.64 4.01 2.14
C PHE A 197 -2.17 5.47 2.27
N GLN A 198 -1.25 5.77 3.21
CA GLN A 198 -0.66 7.09 3.37
C GLN A 198 0.01 7.58 2.08
N ASN A 199 0.66 6.69 1.32
CA ASN A 199 1.24 7.03 0.03
C ASN A 199 0.16 7.22 -1.04
N ALA A 200 -0.87 6.37 -1.07
CA ALA A 200 -1.94 6.45 -2.06
C ALA A 200 -2.76 7.75 -1.95
N VAL A 201 -3.03 8.24 -0.74
CA VAL A 201 -3.80 9.49 -0.54
C VAL A 201 -3.03 10.77 -0.88
N GLN A 202 -1.75 10.69 -1.27
CA GLN A 202 -1.03 11.84 -1.82
C GLN A 202 -1.42 12.11 -3.28
N ASP A 203 -2.02 11.15 -3.96
CA ASP A 203 -2.50 11.31 -5.34
C ASP A 203 -3.95 11.84 -5.34
N GLN A 204 -4.17 12.98 -6.01
CA GLN A 204 -5.49 13.59 -6.08
C GLN A 204 -6.50 12.72 -6.81
N THR A 205 -6.08 11.98 -7.84
CA THR A 205 -6.97 11.07 -8.57
C THR A 205 -7.43 9.92 -7.69
N PHE A 206 -6.53 9.40 -6.83
CA PHE A 206 -6.91 8.40 -5.83
C PHE A 206 -8.00 8.96 -4.88
N LEU A 207 -7.80 10.18 -4.37
CA LEU A 207 -8.78 10.84 -3.51
C LEU A 207 -10.12 11.05 -4.22
N ASP A 208 -10.09 11.47 -5.49
CA ASP A 208 -11.29 11.68 -6.29
C ASP A 208 -12.07 10.35 -6.46
N ILE A 209 -11.36 9.24 -6.72
CA ILE A 209 -11.96 7.91 -6.85
C ILE A 209 -12.65 7.48 -5.56
N ILE A 210 -11.95 7.51 -4.42
CA ILE A 210 -12.50 7.04 -3.13
C ILE A 210 -13.55 7.97 -2.54
N SER A 211 -13.63 9.22 -3.02
CA SER A 211 -14.66 10.20 -2.64
C SER A 211 -15.91 10.13 -3.53
N THR A 212 -15.91 9.30 -4.57
CA THR A 212 -17.05 9.11 -5.46
C THR A 212 -18.16 8.34 -4.75
N MET A 213 -19.39 8.90 -4.76
CA MET A 213 -20.58 8.30 -4.13
C MET A 213 -21.47 7.59 -5.15
#